data_fa6fff77db2641030e58dd3b087dd663
#
_entry.id   fa6fff77db2641030e58dd3b087dd663
#
_cell.length_a   1.000
_cell.length_b   1.000
_cell.length_c   1.000
_cell.angle_alpha   90.00
_cell.angle_beta   90.00
_cell.angle_gamma   90.00
#
_symmetry.space_group_name_H-M   'P 1'
#
loop_
_entity.id
_entity.type
_entity.pdbx_description
1 polymer ?
#
loop_
_entity_poly.entity_id
_entity_poly.type
_entity_poly.pdbx_seq_one_letter_code
_entity_poly.pdbx_strand_id
1 'polypeptide(L)'
;MREYFKHTSSLLFGVIISIPLAIYYEISMLLANRGMEAEVRNAADVLFKRIFEGIGYDGPLAGVVMFALLFVIAAIAQGAHKEKTGIKIHWHYYPVLIAESALYAMLLFALMAISMNAMTPTLALSPIDIGYSLGAGVYEELLFRALLLSGLLFIAGKLPGKTTVWKIVAVLISALLFAGAHYIGAAGDTFSWMSFLTRSLGGLLLGFVFMFRGLGAAVYTHAIYDIYTIFL
;
A
#
# COMPACT_ATOMS: atom_id res chain seq x y z
N MET A 1 7.37 24.14 -4.25
CA MET A 1 7.85 22.75 -4.11
C MET A 1 7.93 22.27 -2.66
N ARG A 2 8.59 22.99 -1.73
CA ARG A 2 8.74 22.54 -0.32
C ARG A 2 7.37 22.32 0.39
N GLU A 3 6.40 23.17 0.15
CA GLU A 3 5.02 23.03 0.70
C GLU A 3 4.30 21.80 0.10
N TYR A 4 4.44 21.57 -1.21
CA TYR A 4 3.90 20.39 -1.86
C TYR A 4 4.39 19.11 -1.18
N PHE A 5 5.72 18.95 -1.04
CA PHE A 5 6.30 17.76 -0.40
C PHE A 5 5.86 17.62 1.05
N LYS A 6 5.88 18.70 1.84
CA LYS A 6 5.42 18.67 3.25
C LYS A 6 3.96 18.24 3.37
N HIS A 7 3.11 18.73 2.47
CA HIS A 7 1.68 18.44 2.50
C HIS A 7 1.36 17.03 2.04
N THR A 8 1.90 16.63 0.88
CA THR A 8 1.60 15.33 0.26
C THR A 8 2.25 14.15 0.97
N SER A 9 3.30 14.36 1.77
CA SER A 9 3.92 13.32 2.60
C SER A 9 3.17 13.08 3.92
N SER A 10 2.16 13.89 4.28
CA SER A 10 1.42 13.67 5.52
C SER A 10 0.58 12.41 5.45
N LEU A 11 0.53 11.66 6.57
CA LEU A 11 -0.26 10.44 6.66
C LEU A 11 -1.74 10.72 6.38
N LEU A 12 -2.27 11.81 6.94
CA LEU A 12 -3.68 12.19 6.75
C LEU A 12 -4.01 12.46 5.28
N PHE A 13 -3.17 13.21 4.56
CA PHE A 13 -3.38 13.44 3.13
C PHE A 13 -3.32 12.11 2.37
N GLY A 14 -2.34 11.26 2.68
CA GLY A 14 -2.21 9.93 2.07
C GLY A 14 -3.46 9.07 2.27
N VAL A 15 -4.00 9.01 3.49
CA VAL A 15 -5.23 8.26 3.78
C VAL A 15 -6.42 8.83 3.00
N ILE A 16 -6.60 10.16 3.01
CA ILE A 16 -7.74 10.81 2.32
C ILE A 16 -7.72 10.53 0.81
N ILE A 17 -6.57 10.69 0.17
CA ILE A 17 -6.48 10.48 -1.28
C ILE A 17 -6.55 9.00 -1.69
N SER A 18 -6.36 8.07 -0.76
CA SER A 18 -6.54 6.64 -1.00
C SER A 18 -8.01 6.19 -0.91
N ILE A 19 -8.90 7.02 -0.35
CA ILE A 19 -10.34 6.69 -0.22
C ILE A 19 -11.00 6.34 -1.57
N PRO A 20 -10.79 7.08 -2.67
CA PRO A 20 -11.41 6.72 -3.96
C PRO A 20 -10.99 5.32 -4.45
N LEU A 21 -9.73 4.93 -4.25
CA LEU A 21 -9.21 3.62 -4.63
C LEU A 21 -9.85 2.53 -3.77
N ALA A 22 -9.94 2.76 -2.45
CA ALA A 22 -10.58 1.84 -1.51
C ALA A 22 -12.07 1.62 -1.84
N ILE A 23 -12.80 2.70 -2.16
CA ILE A 23 -14.21 2.62 -2.57
C ILE A 23 -14.36 1.79 -3.86
N TYR A 24 -13.52 2.06 -4.86
CA TYR A 24 -13.56 1.30 -6.11
C TYR A 24 -13.27 -0.18 -5.87
N TYR A 25 -12.27 -0.52 -5.06
CA TYR A 25 -11.95 -1.88 -4.67
C TYR A 25 -13.16 -2.56 -4.00
N GLU A 26 -13.76 -1.95 -2.98
CA GLU A 26 -14.90 -2.55 -2.27
C GLU A 26 -16.09 -2.80 -3.20
N ILE A 27 -16.41 -1.86 -4.08
CA ILE A 27 -17.47 -2.03 -5.08
C ILE A 27 -17.13 -3.19 -6.03
N SER A 28 -15.88 -3.25 -6.52
CA SER A 28 -15.42 -4.31 -7.41
C SER A 28 -15.50 -5.69 -6.75
N MET A 29 -15.10 -5.79 -5.48
CA MET A 29 -15.16 -7.04 -4.72
C MET A 29 -16.60 -7.46 -4.41
N LEU A 30 -17.48 -6.52 -4.08
CA LEU A 30 -18.92 -6.82 -3.92
C LEU A 30 -19.57 -7.35 -5.21
N LEU A 31 -19.12 -6.83 -6.37
CA LEU A 31 -19.63 -7.30 -7.66
C LEU A 31 -19.03 -8.65 -8.05
N ALA A 32 -17.72 -8.84 -7.83
CA ALA A 32 -16.99 -10.07 -8.15
C ALA A 32 -17.50 -11.27 -7.33
N ASN A 33 -17.82 -11.06 -6.05
CA ASN A 33 -18.20 -12.12 -5.12
C ASN A 33 -19.71 -12.44 -5.14
N ARG A 34 -20.50 -11.82 -6.02
CA ARG A 34 -21.93 -12.13 -6.13
C ARG A 34 -22.16 -13.58 -6.54
N GLY A 35 -22.82 -14.33 -5.66
CA GLY A 35 -23.15 -15.74 -5.88
C GLY A 35 -21.98 -16.72 -5.69
N MET A 36 -20.86 -16.27 -5.14
CA MET A 36 -19.73 -17.13 -4.78
C MET A 36 -19.87 -17.62 -3.33
N GLU A 37 -19.56 -18.90 -3.09
CA GLU A 37 -19.53 -19.48 -1.74
C GLU A 37 -18.33 -18.99 -0.92
N ALA A 38 -17.20 -18.70 -1.59
CA ALA A 38 -15.99 -18.17 -0.97
C ALA A 38 -15.66 -16.79 -1.52
N GLU A 39 -15.47 -15.81 -0.65
CA GLU A 39 -15.07 -14.46 -1.06
C GLU A 39 -13.62 -14.46 -1.56
N VAL A 40 -13.42 -13.88 -2.74
CA VAL A 40 -12.09 -13.59 -3.29
C VAL A 40 -11.76 -12.14 -2.98
N ARG A 41 -10.68 -11.93 -2.21
CA ARG A 41 -10.22 -10.61 -1.77
C ARG A 41 -8.69 -10.54 -1.72
N ASN A 42 -8.14 -9.33 -1.67
CA ASN A 42 -6.71 -9.13 -1.46
C ASN A 42 -6.27 -9.73 -0.10
N ALA A 43 -5.07 -10.34 -0.07
CA ALA A 43 -4.57 -11.03 1.12
C ALA A 43 -4.41 -10.11 2.34
N ALA A 44 -4.02 -8.85 2.14
CA ALA A 44 -3.89 -7.87 3.23
C ALA A 44 -5.26 -7.48 3.81
N ASP A 45 -6.30 -7.34 2.96
CA ASP A 45 -7.68 -7.12 3.40
C ASP A 45 -8.20 -8.33 4.21
N VAL A 46 -7.94 -9.55 3.74
CA VAL A 46 -8.29 -10.78 4.48
C VAL A 46 -7.59 -10.83 5.84
N LEU A 47 -6.32 -10.41 5.92
CA LEU A 47 -5.60 -10.36 7.20
C LEU A 47 -6.23 -9.35 8.16
N PHE A 48 -6.62 -8.17 7.68
CA PHE A 48 -7.34 -7.20 8.51
C PHE A 48 -8.68 -7.76 9.01
N LYS A 49 -9.46 -8.43 8.16
CA LYS A 49 -10.68 -9.12 8.58
C LYS A 49 -10.42 -10.11 9.71
N ARG A 50 -9.43 -10.97 9.57
CA ARG A 50 -9.06 -11.96 10.61
C ARG A 50 -8.63 -11.32 11.93
N ILE A 51 -7.94 -10.19 11.90
CA ILE A 51 -7.58 -9.43 13.11
C ILE A 51 -8.87 -8.95 13.80
N PHE A 52 -9.84 -8.44 13.06
CA PHE A 52 -11.11 -7.97 13.60
C PHE A 52 -11.98 -9.11 14.13
N GLU A 53 -12.02 -10.25 13.43
CA GLU A 53 -12.68 -11.48 13.90
C GLU A 53 -12.09 -11.93 15.24
N GLY A 54 -10.77 -11.86 15.41
CA GLY A 54 -10.07 -12.20 16.66
C GLY A 54 -10.45 -11.33 17.85
N ILE A 55 -10.96 -10.11 17.62
CA ILE A 55 -11.49 -9.21 18.66
C ILE A 55 -13.03 -9.18 18.71
N GLY A 56 -13.69 -10.13 18.03
CA GLY A 56 -15.14 -10.32 18.10
C GLY A 56 -15.96 -9.54 17.05
N TYR A 57 -15.32 -8.94 16.05
CA TYR A 57 -16.01 -8.30 14.93
C TYR A 57 -15.94 -9.17 13.67
N ASP A 58 -17.04 -9.86 13.38
CA ASP A 58 -17.23 -10.67 12.17
C ASP A 58 -18.12 -9.92 11.17
N GLY A 59 -17.58 -8.89 10.54
CA GLY A 59 -18.33 -8.05 9.61
C GLY A 59 -17.62 -7.86 8.27
N PRO A 60 -18.40 -7.74 7.17
CA PRO A 60 -17.85 -7.57 5.82
C PRO A 60 -17.06 -6.26 5.64
N LEU A 61 -17.22 -5.32 6.56
CA LEU A 61 -16.63 -3.98 6.49
C LEU A 61 -15.34 -3.81 7.32
N ALA A 62 -14.66 -4.92 7.70
CA ALA A 62 -13.44 -4.86 8.50
C ALA A 62 -12.36 -3.97 7.86
N GLY A 63 -12.16 -4.04 6.54
CA GLY A 63 -11.24 -3.16 5.80
C GLY A 63 -11.65 -1.69 5.90
N VAL A 64 -12.94 -1.38 5.77
CA VAL A 64 -13.46 -0.01 5.93
C VAL A 64 -13.25 0.51 7.35
N VAL A 65 -13.49 -0.33 8.36
CA VAL A 65 -13.28 0.02 9.77
C VAL A 65 -11.79 0.29 10.02
N MET A 66 -10.89 -0.54 9.49
CA MET A 66 -9.45 -0.30 9.58
C MET A 66 -9.07 1.04 8.94
N PHE A 67 -9.62 1.32 7.75
CA PHE A 67 -9.37 2.58 7.05
C PHE A 67 -9.83 3.79 7.88
N ALA A 68 -11.03 3.70 8.48
CA ALA A 68 -11.57 4.74 9.36
C ALA A 68 -10.71 4.93 10.61
N LEU A 69 -10.23 3.85 11.24
CA LEU A 69 -9.32 3.94 12.38
C LEU A 69 -8.00 4.62 12.02
N LEU A 70 -7.41 4.26 10.88
CA LEU A 70 -6.17 4.91 10.40
C LEU A 70 -6.40 6.39 10.08
N PHE A 71 -7.56 6.73 9.53
CA PHE A 71 -7.94 8.13 9.34
C PHE A 71 -7.99 8.90 10.67
N VAL A 72 -8.64 8.33 11.68
CA VAL A 72 -8.74 8.94 13.02
C VAL A 72 -7.35 9.09 13.65
N ILE A 73 -6.52 8.05 13.59
CA ILE A 73 -5.13 8.08 14.11
C ILE A 73 -4.32 9.15 13.38
N ALA A 74 -4.41 9.22 12.05
CA ALA A 74 -3.70 10.22 11.25
C ALA A 74 -4.18 11.65 11.58
N ALA A 75 -5.49 11.86 11.77
CA ALA A 75 -6.06 13.15 12.15
C ALA A 75 -5.61 13.59 13.54
N ILE A 76 -5.59 12.67 14.52
CA ILE A 76 -5.09 12.91 15.87
C ILE A 76 -3.60 13.24 15.84
N ALA A 77 -2.79 12.45 15.13
CA ALA A 77 -1.35 12.67 15.00
C ALA A 77 -1.03 14.03 14.37
N GLN A 78 -1.80 14.44 13.36
CA GLN A 78 -1.64 15.76 12.74
C GLN A 78 -2.11 16.89 13.66
N GLY A 79 -3.20 16.71 14.41
CA GLY A 79 -3.70 17.67 15.40
C GLY A 79 -2.75 17.84 16.60
N ALA A 80 -2.07 16.77 17.01
CA ALA A 80 -1.07 16.79 18.09
C ALA A 80 0.22 17.53 17.70
N HIS A 81 0.57 17.58 16.41
CA HIS A 81 1.62 18.43 15.87
C HIS A 81 1.10 19.87 15.76
N LYS A 82 1.12 20.57 16.87
CA LYS A 82 0.67 21.96 17.19
C LYS A 82 0.92 23.05 16.14
N GLU A 83 0.78 22.79 14.88
CA GLU A 83 0.56 23.87 13.95
C GLU A 83 -0.92 24.25 14.03
N LYS A 84 -1.22 25.40 14.62
CA LYS A 84 -2.55 26.05 14.74
C LYS A 84 -3.22 26.39 13.39
N THR A 85 -2.74 25.83 12.33
CA THR A 85 -3.33 25.91 11.00
C THR A 85 -4.24 24.69 10.85
N GLY A 86 -5.54 24.92 10.88
CA GLY A 86 -6.53 23.87 10.66
C GLY A 86 -6.17 22.99 9.46
N ILE A 87 -6.64 21.74 9.44
CA ILE A 87 -6.37 20.76 8.39
C ILE A 87 -6.77 21.37 7.05
N LYS A 88 -5.81 21.96 6.34
CA LYS A 88 -6.03 22.50 4.99
C LYS A 88 -5.60 21.45 3.98
N ILE A 89 -6.59 20.82 3.32
CA ILE A 89 -6.33 19.90 2.24
C ILE A 89 -6.22 20.70 0.96
N HIS A 90 -5.04 20.68 0.34
CA HIS A 90 -4.79 21.37 -0.93
C HIS A 90 -5.05 20.41 -2.09
N TRP A 91 -6.30 20.32 -2.54
CA TRP A 91 -6.74 19.38 -3.58
C TRP A 91 -6.00 19.52 -4.90
N HIS A 92 -5.46 20.70 -5.23
CA HIS A 92 -4.66 20.91 -6.43
C HIS A 92 -3.34 20.11 -6.46
N TYR A 93 -2.88 19.61 -5.29
CA TYR A 93 -1.73 18.71 -5.23
C TYR A 93 -2.06 17.26 -5.62
N TYR A 94 -3.32 16.89 -5.62
CA TYR A 94 -3.74 15.52 -5.91
C TYR A 94 -3.37 15.07 -7.34
N PRO A 95 -3.74 15.79 -8.42
CA PRO A 95 -3.34 15.38 -9.77
C PRO A 95 -1.81 15.36 -9.97
N VAL A 96 -1.09 16.28 -9.31
CA VAL A 96 0.38 16.30 -9.36
C VAL A 96 0.97 15.06 -8.70
N LEU A 97 0.42 14.64 -7.55
CA LEU A 97 0.85 13.42 -6.87
C LEU A 97 0.57 12.16 -7.71
N ILE A 98 -0.57 12.08 -8.38
CA ILE A 98 -0.88 10.96 -9.28
C ILE A 98 0.15 10.90 -10.43
N ALA A 99 0.44 12.04 -11.06
CA ALA A 99 1.44 12.11 -12.14
C ALA A 99 2.85 11.70 -11.65
N GLU A 100 3.25 12.17 -10.47
CA GLU A 100 4.50 11.78 -9.82
C GLU A 100 4.52 10.27 -9.52
N SER A 101 3.44 9.73 -8.97
CA SER A 101 3.32 8.30 -8.67
C SER A 101 3.33 7.43 -9.93
N ALA A 102 2.76 7.92 -11.04
CA ALA A 102 2.83 7.23 -12.34
C ALA A 102 4.26 7.15 -12.87
N LEU A 103 5.07 8.19 -12.66
CA LEU A 103 6.50 8.15 -13.01
C LEU A 103 7.26 7.15 -12.14
N TYR A 104 6.98 7.09 -10.83
CA TYR A 104 7.58 6.09 -9.95
C TYR A 104 7.14 4.66 -10.32
N ALA A 105 5.87 4.47 -10.67
CA ALA A 105 5.35 3.18 -11.12
C ALA A 105 6.00 2.73 -12.43
N MET A 106 6.20 3.63 -13.38
CA MET A 106 6.90 3.36 -14.64
C MET A 106 8.38 3.00 -14.39
N LEU A 107 9.06 3.71 -13.49
CA LEU A 107 10.43 3.37 -13.09
C LEU A 107 10.48 1.99 -12.42
N LEU A 108 9.56 1.72 -11.50
CA LEU A 108 9.43 0.43 -10.84
C LEU A 108 9.19 -0.68 -11.86
N PHE A 109 8.26 -0.48 -12.81
CA PHE A 109 7.97 -1.43 -13.87
C PHE A 109 9.21 -1.71 -14.73
N ALA A 110 9.93 -0.67 -15.16
CA ALA A 110 11.15 -0.82 -15.95
C ALA A 110 12.24 -1.63 -15.20
N LEU A 111 12.41 -1.38 -13.91
CA LEU A 111 13.37 -2.12 -13.08
C LEU A 111 12.94 -3.58 -12.88
N MET A 112 11.63 -3.85 -12.73
CA MET A 112 11.12 -5.21 -12.58
C MET A 112 11.15 -5.98 -13.90
N ALA A 113 10.87 -5.34 -15.04
CA ALA A 113 10.92 -5.96 -16.36
C ALA A 113 12.31 -6.49 -16.73
N ILE A 114 13.38 -5.87 -16.20
CA ILE A 114 14.76 -6.35 -16.37
C ILE A 114 14.96 -7.69 -15.62
N SER A 115 14.27 -7.90 -14.51
CA SER A 115 14.40 -9.10 -13.67
C SER A 115 13.41 -10.20 -14.02
N MET A 116 12.35 -9.89 -14.75
CA MET A 116 11.33 -10.86 -15.19
C MET A 116 11.41 -11.00 -16.70
N ASN A 117 11.82 -12.19 -17.20
CA ASN A 117 11.62 -12.48 -18.61
C ASN A 117 10.14 -12.34 -18.94
N ALA A 118 9.80 -11.29 -19.68
CA ALA A 118 8.51 -10.87 -20.20
C ALA A 118 7.30 -11.73 -19.76
N MET A 119 6.51 -11.23 -18.83
CA MET A 119 5.15 -11.74 -18.62
C MET A 119 4.37 -11.44 -19.91
N THR A 120 3.68 -12.45 -20.44
CA THR A 120 2.78 -12.25 -21.58
C THR A 120 1.62 -11.35 -21.11
N PRO A 121 1.44 -10.18 -21.70
CA PRO A 121 0.37 -9.27 -21.30
C PRO A 121 -1.00 -9.92 -21.53
N THR A 122 -1.88 -9.85 -20.55
CA THR A 122 -3.29 -10.20 -20.72
C THR A 122 -3.99 -8.97 -21.28
N LEU A 123 -4.31 -8.97 -22.56
CA LEU A 123 -4.91 -7.86 -23.31
C LEU A 123 -6.36 -7.49 -22.91
N ALA A 124 -6.93 -8.12 -21.90
CA ALA A 124 -8.32 -7.88 -21.48
C ALA A 124 -8.38 -7.46 -20.01
N LEU A 125 -8.39 -6.16 -19.76
CA LEU A 125 -8.70 -5.62 -18.43
C LEU A 125 -10.19 -5.74 -18.16
N SER A 126 -10.52 -6.45 -17.09
CA SER A 126 -11.85 -6.33 -16.49
C SER A 126 -11.85 -5.23 -15.41
N PRO A 127 -13.01 -4.62 -15.12
CA PRO A 127 -13.16 -3.72 -13.96
C PRO A 127 -12.75 -4.37 -12.64
N ILE A 128 -12.84 -5.69 -12.55
CA ILE A 128 -12.44 -6.49 -11.37
C ILE A 128 -10.91 -6.51 -11.23
N ASP A 129 -10.15 -6.69 -12.32
CA ASP A 129 -8.69 -6.68 -12.31
C ASP A 129 -8.16 -5.32 -11.87
N ILE A 130 -8.77 -4.23 -12.36
CA ILE A 130 -8.48 -2.87 -11.87
C ILE A 130 -8.79 -2.78 -10.37
N GLY A 131 -9.92 -3.32 -9.92
CA GLY A 131 -10.28 -3.37 -8.51
C GLY A 131 -9.19 -4.05 -7.66
N TYR A 132 -8.71 -5.22 -8.08
CA TYR A 132 -7.63 -5.92 -7.39
C TYR A 132 -6.35 -5.09 -7.31
N SER A 133 -5.90 -4.48 -8.40
CA SER A 133 -4.72 -3.61 -8.44
C SER A 133 -4.85 -2.44 -7.48
N LEU A 134 -6.02 -1.78 -7.46
CA LEU A 134 -6.28 -0.67 -6.54
C LEU A 134 -6.32 -1.14 -5.09
N GLY A 135 -6.92 -2.32 -4.82
CA GLY A 135 -6.95 -2.94 -3.49
C GLY A 135 -5.57 -3.31 -2.98
N ALA A 136 -4.72 -3.92 -3.82
CA ALA A 136 -3.34 -4.21 -3.48
C ALA A 136 -2.60 -2.92 -3.09
N GLY A 137 -2.64 -1.90 -3.94
CA GLY A 137 -2.04 -0.60 -3.65
C GLY A 137 -2.52 0.02 -2.35
N VAL A 138 -3.79 -0.14 -1.97
CA VAL A 138 -4.33 0.42 -0.72
C VAL A 138 -3.99 -0.47 0.48
N TYR A 139 -4.46 -1.71 0.50
CA TYR A 139 -4.43 -2.55 1.71
C TYR A 139 -3.03 -3.07 2.02
N GLU A 140 -2.23 -3.37 1.01
CA GLU A 140 -0.85 -3.81 1.23
C GLU A 140 0.04 -2.65 1.68
N GLU A 141 -0.13 -1.43 1.13
CA GLU A 141 0.62 -0.28 1.62
C GLU A 141 0.20 0.14 3.04
N LEU A 142 -1.07 0.00 3.39
CA LEU A 142 -1.53 0.19 4.77
C LEU A 142 -0.87 -0.82 5.72
N LEU A 143 -0.85 -2.10 5.34
CA LEU A 143 -0.28 -3.17 6.17
C LEU A 143 1.24 -3.04 6.29
N PHE A 144 1.95 -3.00 5.16
CA PHE A 144 3.41 -3.11 5.15
C PHE A 144 4.12 -1.78 5.37
N ARG A 145 3.52 -0.62 5.01
CA ARG A 145 4.18 0.69 5.15
C ARG A 145 3.60 1.50 6.31
N ALA A 146 2.28 1.70 6.34
CA ALA A 146 1.70 2.52 7.39
C ALA A 146 1.76 1.82 8.77
N LEU A 147 1.57 0.50 8.87
CA LEU A 147 1.63 -0.23 10.13
C LEU A 147 3.01 -0.84 10.38
N LEU A 148 3.43 -1.80 9.56
CA LEU A 148 4.65 -2.58 9.83
C LEU A 148 5.91 -1.72 9.76
N LEU A 149 6.17 -1.05 8.63
CA LEU A 149 7.40 -0.24 8.48
C LEU A 149 7.44 0.92 9.46
N SER A 150 6.32 1.63 9.65
CA SER A 150 6.26 2.73 10.64
C SER A 150 6.52 2.22 12.06
N GLY A 151 5.97 1.06 12.44
CA GLY A 151 6.23 0.41 13.72
C GLY A 151 7.70 0.01 13.88
N LEU A 152 8.31 -0.59 12.86
CA LEU A 152 9.73 -0.94 12.86
C LEU A 152 10.63 0.30 12.93
N LEU A 153 10.30 1.38 12.22
CA LEU A 153 11.05 2.64 12.29
C LEU A 153 10.93 3.32 13.66
N PHE A 154 9.76 3.21 14.31
CA PHE A 154 9.58 3.69 15.68
C PHE A 154 10.46 2.92 16.67
N ILE A 155 10.52 1.59 16.55
CA ILE A 155 11.42 0.74 17.36
C ILE A 155 12.88 1.07 17.05
N ALA A 156 13.25 1.17 15.77
CA ALA A 156 14.59 1.52 15.32
C ALA A 156 15.11 2.83 15.94
N GLY A 157 14.22 3.81 16.15
CA GLY A 157 14.56 5.08 16.79
C GLY A 157 14.90 4.96 18.28
N LYS A 158 14.52 3.85 18.93
CA LYS A 158 14.77 3.59 20.37
C LYS A 158 15.96 2.66 20.63
N LEU A 159 16.47 2.00 19.60
CA LEU A 159 17.59 1.07 19.74
C LEU A 159 18.93 1.79 19.91
N PRO A 160 19.86 1.22 20.69
CA PRO A 160 21.20 1.79 20.87
C PRO A 160 22.01 1.72 19.58
N GLY A 161 22.95 2.63 19.42
CA GLY A 161 23.86 2.66 18.28
C GLY A 161 23.40 3.60 17.15
N LYS A 162 23.85 3.33 15.92
CA LYS A 162 23.56 4.19 14.75
C LYS A 162 22.13 3.98 14.26
N THR A 163 21.24 4.91 14.53
CA THR A 163 19.82 4.88 14.11
C THR A 163 19.64 4.62 12.61
N THR A 164 20.57 5.10 11.77
CA THR A 164 20.51 4.87 10.31
C THR A 164 20.60 3.38 9.95
N VAL A 165 21.44 2.61 10.66
CA VAL A 165 21.58 1.16 10.43
C VAL A 165 20.25 0.48 10.73
N TRP A 166 19.64 0.80 11.88
CA TRP A 166 18.35 0.22 12.28
C TRP A 166 17.20 0.59 11.35
N LYS A 167 17.23 1.81 10.77
CA LYS A 167 16.25 2.20 9.73
C LYS A 167 16.42 1.39 8.45
N ILE A 168 17.64 1.12 8.01
CA ILE A 168 17.90 0.25 6.85
C ILE A 168 17.40 -1.16 7.13
N VAL A 169 17.70 -1.71 8.32
CA VAL A 169 17.23 -3.03 8.72
C VAL A 169 15.69 -3.08 8.74
N ALA A 170 15.02 -2.04 9.24
CA ALA A 170 13.56 -1.95 9.25
C ALA A 170 12.96 -2.02 7.84
N VAL A 171 13.54 -1.28 6.88
CA VAL A 171 13.09 -1.29 5.49
C VAL A 171 13.31 -2.66 4.85
N LEU A 172 14.46 -3.30 5.09
CA LEU A 172 14.76 -4.63 4.57
C LEU A 172 13.78 -5.68 5.13
N ILE A 173 13.54 -5.68 6.45
CA ILE A 173 12.57 -6.59 7.08
C ILE A 173 11.18 -6.40 6.48
N SER A 174 10.72 -5.14 6.36
CA SER A 174 9.41 -4.85 5.76
C SER A 174 9.30 -5.37 4.32
N ALA A 175 10.35 -5.20 3.50
CA ALA A 175 10.39 -5.66 2.11
C ALA A 175 10.38 -7.19 2.00
N LEU A 176 11.13 -7.89 2.85
CA LEU A 176 11.17 -9.35 2.88
C LEU A 176 9.83 -9.95 3.35
N LEU A 177 9.20 -9.36 4.37
CA LEU A 177 7.89 -9.78 4.85
C LEU A 177 6.80 -9.51 3.81
N PHE A 178 6.86 -8.39 3.11
CA PHE A 178 5.99 -8.09 1.97
C PHE A 178 6.09 -9.18 0.89
N ALA A 179 7.31 -9.51 0.46
CA ALA A 179 7.53 -10.56 -0.52
C ALA A 179 7.05 -11.94 -0.02
N GLY A 180 7.36 -12.28 1.25
CA GLY A 180 6.98 -13.55 1.87
C GLY A 180 5.47 -13.75 1.99
N ALA A 181 4.72 -12.68 2.24
CA ALA A 181 3.27 -12.72 2.39
C ALA A 181 2.55 -13.26 1.15
N HIS A 182 3.11 -13.08 -0.04
CA HIS A 182 2.54 -13.57 -1.30
C HIS A 182 2.53 -15.11 -1.43
N TYR A 183 3.29 -15.81 -0.59
CA TYR A 183 3.38 -17.28 -0.60
C TYR A 183 2.59 -17.94 0.54
N ILE A 184 1.82 -17.15 1.30
CA ILE A 184 1.08 -17.63 2.48
C ILE A 184 -0.41 -17.72 2.17
N GLY A 185 -1.04 -18.82 2.63
CA GLY A 185 -2.48 -19.02 2.51
C GLY A 185 -2.88 -19.85 1.30
N ALA A 186 -4.20 -20.12 1.19
CA ALA A 186 -4.76 -20.97 0.15
C ALA A 186 -4.65 -20.38 -1.27
N ALA A 187 -4.57 -19.05 -1.36
CA ALA A 187 -4.36 -18.31 -2.61
C ALA A 187 -2.91 -17.85 -2.80
N GLY A 188 -1.98 -18.35 -1.97
CA GLY A 188 -0.56 -18.02 -2.10
C GLY A 188 0.07 -18.62 -3.36
N ASP A 189 0.99 -17.87 -3.95
CA ASP A 189 1.72 -18.33 -5.12
C ASP A 189 2.66 -19.48 -4.81
N THR A 190 2.98 -20.28 -5.83
CA THR A 190 4.07 -21.24 -5.72
C THR A 190 5.40 -20.50 -5.54
N PHE A 191 6.18 -20.89 -4.53
CA PHE A 191 7.46 -20.24 -4.23
C PHE A 191 8.45 -20.36 -5.39
N SER A 192 9.03 -19.22 -5.75
CA SER A 192 10.15 -19.12 -6.68
C SER A 192 11.13 -18.06 -6.18
N TRP A 193 12.42 -18.38 -6.15
CA TRP A 193 13.45 -17.43 -5.75
C TRP A 193 13.44 -16.15 -6.58
N MET A 194 13.25 -16.27 -7.90
CA MET A 194 13.18 -15.11 -8.78
C MET A 194 12.01 -14.22 -8.42
N SER A 195 10.81 -14.79 -8.26
CA SER A 195 9.61 -14.05 -7.85
C SER A 195 9.78 -13.44 -6.46
N PHE A 196 10.35 -14.17 -5.49
CA PHE A 196 10.60 -13.65 -4.15
C PHE A 196 11.56 -12.46 -4.16
N LEU A 197 12.69 -12.55 -4.89
CA LEU A 197 13.65 -11.45 -4.99
C LEU A 197 13.07 -10.23 -5.71
N THR A 198 12.32 -10.46 -6.78
CA THR A 198 11.63 -9.37 -7.51
C THR A 198 10.64 -8.64 -6.61
N ARG A 199 9.79 -9.37 -5.89
CA ARG A 199 8.86 -8.77 -4.92
C ARG A 199 9.57 -8.09 -3.76
N SER A 200 10.69 -8.66 -3.28
CA SER A 200 11.51 -8.01 -2.24
C SER A 200 12.07 -6.67 -2.72
N LEU A 201 12.55 -6.62 -3.97
CA LEU A 201 13.03 -5.39 -4.58
C LEU A 201 11.89 -4.37 -4.76
N GLY A 202 10.72 -4.81 -5.25
CA GLY A 202 9.51 -3.98 -5.32
C GLY A 202 9.11 -3.43 -3.94
N GLY A 203 9.11 -4.32 -2.94
CA GLY A 203 8.86 -3.97 -1.54
C GLY A 203 9.84 -2.94 -0.99
N LEU A 204 11.12 -3.05 -1.34
CA LEU A 204 12.16 -2.12 -0.96
C LEU A 204 11.94 -0.74 -1.61
N LEU A 205 11.68 -0.69 -2.91
CA LEU A 205 11.45 0.55 -3.66
C LEU A 205 10.18 1.28 -3.18
N LEU A 206 9.08 0.57 -2.96
CA LEU A 206 7.85 1.14 -2.38
C LEU A 206 8.09 1.62 -0.93
N GLY A 207 8.92 0.92 -0.15
CA GLY A 207 9.37 1.37 1.17
C GLY A 207 10.11 2.71 1.10
N PHE A 208 10.99 2.92 0.12
CA PHE A 208 11.65 4.20 -0.12
C PHE A 208 10.64 5.28 -0.54
N VAL A 209 9.72 4.98 -1.47
CA VAL A 209 8.66 5.93 -1.85
C VAL A 209 7.88 6.36 -0.60
N PHE A 210 7.48 5.41 0.25
CA PHE A 210 6.80 5.72 1.51
C PHE A 210 7.62 6.62 2.43
N MET A 211 8.89 6.33 2.65
CA MET A 211 9.75 7.10 3.55
C MET A 211 9.98 8.54 3.08
N PHE A 212 10.11 8.76 1.78
CA PHE A 212 10.42 10.08 1.22
C PHE A 212 9.20 10.86 0.77
N ARG A 213 8.13 10.17 0.36
CA ARG A 213 6.95 10.80 -0.25
C ARG A 213 5.63 10.52 0.49
N GLY A 214 5.67 9.62 1.50
CA GLY A 214 4.52 9.28 2.32
C GLY A 214 3.59 8.26 1.70
N LEU A 215 2.52 7.94 2.45
CA LEU A 215 1.58 6.86 2.14
C LEU A 215 0.88 7.05 0.78
N GLY A 216 0.40 8.25 0.49
CA GLY A 216 -0.36 8.49 -0.74
C GLY A 216 0.45 8.21 -2.00
N ALA A 217 1.72 8.64 -2.04
CA ALA A 217 2.59 8.34 -3.17
C ALA A 217 2.87 6.82 -3.29
N ALA A 218 3.10 6.12 -2.18
CA ALA A 218 3.32 4.68 -2.19
C ALA A 218 2.08 3.92 -2.71
N VAL A 219 0.88 4.25 -2.20
CA VAL A 219 -0.40 3.67 -2.63
C VAL A 219 -0.63 3.83 -4.13
N TYR A 220 -0.51 5.05 -4.65
CA TYR A 220 -0.71 5.31 -6.08
C TYR A 220 0.38 4.69 -6.94
N THR A 221 1.64 4.69 -6.49
CA THR A 221 2.74 4.02 -7.21
C THR A 221 2.49 2.52 -7.33
N HIS A 222 2.10 1.87 -6.25
CA HIS A 222 1.81 0.44 -6.23
C HIS A 222 0.61 0.10 -7.13
N ALA A 223 -0.53 0.76 -6.92
CA ALA A 223 -1.74 0.52 -7.70
C ALA A 223 -1.52 0.72 -9.23
N ILE A 224 -0.81 1.78 -9.62
CA ILE A 224 -0.50 2.05 -11.03
C ILE A 224 0.51 1.03 -11.57
N TYR A 225 1.49 0.60 -10.77
CA TYR A 225 2.42 -0.45 -11.14
C TYR A 225 1.69 -1.77 -11.45
N ASP A 226 0.77 -2.19 -10.58
CA ASP A 226 -0.01 -3.41 -10.80
C ASP A 226 -0.86 -3.30 -12.07
N ILE A 227 -1.46 -2.13 -12.33
CA ILE A 227 -2.17 -1.88 -13.59
C ILE A 227 -1.22 -2.03 -14.78
N TYR A 228 0.02 -1.49 -14.71
CA TYR A 228 1.00 -1.66 -15.79
C TYR A 228 1.37 -3.12 -16.05
N THR A 229 1.48 -3.95 -14.99
CA THR A 229 1.80 -5.39 -15.15
C THR A 229 0.70 -6.18 -15.84
N ILE A 230 -0.55 -5.69 -15.82
CA ILE A 230 -1.65 -6.32 -16.55
C ILE A 230 -1.66 -5.90 -18.03
N PHE A 231 -1.29 -4.64 -18.31
CA PHE A 231 -1.33 -4.07 -19.67
C PHE A 231 -0.11 -4.38 -20.52
N LEU A 232 1.07 -4.47 -19.92
CA LEU A 232 2.36 -4.51 -20.60
C LEU A 232 3.08 -5.83 -20.39
#